data_0f437857e5826bde2d9b0657236f0e07
#
_entry.id   0f437857e5826bde2d9b0657236f0e07
#
_cell.length_a   1.000
_cell.length_b   1.000
_cell.length_c   1.000
_cell.angle_alpha   90.00
_cell.angle_beta   90.00
_cell.angle_gamma   90.00
#
_symmetry.space_group_name_H-M   'P 1'
#
loop_
_entity.id
_entity.type
_entity.pdbx_description
1 polymer ?
#
loop_
_entity_poly.entity_id
_entity_poly.type
_entity_poly.pdbx_seq_one_letter_code
_entity_poly.pdbx_strand_id
1 'polypeptide(L)'
;MAESIWTEPLHPISSTVKKPADPREQLVNARVLYNAGLLDDAERICRKILASEPDDVEVVGLLAETLQRKGDARAALKLWKRTLALKSPPWTGLRNLLGCLRLLVAQGSRSDAIRLLRQPVPTWPLVRVPAADEREMLMSLATVMVDLGEFAKADVLLKSVVACLPMDAGVLHALGEIGILMGDTSAARKFLEAADVAMQPRTNLRLLRDLQRCAAVEGDEQKVAELERRAAMLRPVYSAPRKPGQRAEVLVLNQIQLEEISSDHQLHFSANYASQITAVLGDEIHFSSVFAEYEANLTALERLPRPDLVINNVANGEALLMHGTLAAARCFADALAVPVINHPDRAVLTTRDGIVALIAGLPGLVVPGTQRFSKEARNVEALVAAIEAQFGYPLITRSILFQQGYGMTRIDDRDMLVKILQTEVQKEFFVTEFVDSRGPSAFYRKIRAVIVGDEIIVARVDYDTSWNVHGRKSAPRVAFCEAHPELLAAEDRICRDPDQELGASVSSTLRAIRERIPLEIFGIDFDVTPGGRVVLYEANATMNLLHAAPEHVAPPAHAQQRVREAMRRYLLQRAGKS
;
A
#
# COMPACT_ATOMS: atom_id res chain seq x y z
N MET A 1 14.89 -53.89 -47.73
CA MET A 1 13.84 -53.65 -48.75
C MET A 1 13.23 -52.32 -48.40
N ALA A 2 13.51 -51.51 -49.14
CA ALA A 2 13.25 -50.74 -50.33
C ALA A 2 13.05 -49.28 -49.88
N GLU A 3 13.93 -48.38 -50.28
CA GLU A 3 13.90 -47.58 -51.51
C GLU A 3 13.03 -46.35 -51.37
N SER A 4 13.73 -45.20 -51.26
CA SER A 4 13.97 -44.19 -52.31
C SER A 4 12.68 -43.64 -52.92
N ILE A 5 12.58 -42.38 -52.96
CA ILE A 5 12.09 -41.47 -54.00
C ILE A 5 11.85 -40.08 -53.31
N TRP A 6 12.63 -39.11 -53.69
CA TRP A 6 12.35 -37.93 -54.48
C TRP A 6 13.58 -37.02 -54.51
N THR A 7 14.30 -37.08 -55.59
CA THR A 7 15.17 -36.04 -56.12
C THR A 7 14.39 -35.32 -57.21
N GLU A 8 13.91 -34.11 -56.93
CA GLU A 8 13.57 -33.14 -57.97
C GLU A 8 14.52 -31.95 -57.91
N PRO A 9 14.96 -31.40 -59.02
CA PRO A 9 15.94 -30.31 -59.07
C PRO A 9 15.31 -28.98 -58.70
N LEU A 10 15.99 -28.27 -57.81
CA LEU A 10 15.66 -26.88 -57.48
C LEU A 10 15.75 -26.01 -58.74
N HIS A 11 14.61 -25.51 -59.19
CA HIS A 11 14.55 -24.42 -60.15
C HIS A 11 15.17 -23.15 -59.56
N PRO A 12 15.91 -22.34 -60.30
CA PRO A 12 16.48 -21.11 -59.82
C PRO A 12 15.35 -20.12 -59.46
N ILE A 13 15.30 -19.71 -58.20
CA ILE A 13 14.40 -18.69 -57.74
C ILE A 13 14.77 -17.41 -58.47
N SER A 14 13.93 -17.01 -59.39
CA SER A 14 13.93 -15.73 -60.07
C SER A 14 14.04 -14.60 -59.01
N SER A 15 15.05 -13.76 -59.18
CA SER A 15 15.23 -12.53 -58.42
C SER A 15 14.14 -11.51 -58.78
N THR A 16 12.92 -11.72 -58.29
CA THR A 16 11.91 -10.67 -58.28
C THR A 16 12.34 -9.67 -57.24
N VAL A 17 12.75 -8.49 -57.66
CA VAL A 17 12.89 -7.28 -56.86
C VAL A 17 11.60 -7.15 -56.05
N LYS A 18 11.66 -7.51 -54.75
CA LYS A 18 10.53 -7.29 -53.82
C LYS A 18 10.21 -5.81 -53.82
N LYS A 19 9.02 -5.42 -54.31
CA LYS A 19 8.44 -4.11 -54.08
C LYS A 19 8.70 -3.77 -52.61
N PRO A 20 9.13 -2.54 -52.28
CA PRO A 20 9.23 -2.13 -50.88
C PRO A 20 7.89 -2.37 -50.20
N ALA A 21 7.91 -3.16 -49.10
CA ALA A 21 6.67 -3.49 -48.39
C ALA A 21 5.95 -2.20 -48.01
N ASP A 22 4.62 -2.20 -48.19
CA ASP A 22 3.74 -1.05 -47.86
C ASP A 22 4.04 -0.57 -46.42
N PRO A 23 4.22 0.75 -46.19
CA PRO A 23 4.43 1.30 -44.85
C PRO A 23 3.43 0.82 -43.81
N ARG A 24 2.17 0.62 -44.21
CA ARG A 24 1.12 0.05 -43.32
C ARG A 24 1.40 -1.40 -42.95
N GLU A 25 1.84 -2.21 -43.88
CA GLU A 25 2.23 -3.60 -43.63
C GLU A 25 3.45 -3.67 -42.70
N GLN A 26 4.40 -2.77 -42.91
CA GLN A 26 5.58 -2.65 -42.02
C GLN A 26 5.17 -2.20 -40.61
N LEU A 27 4.21 -1.28 -40.45
CA LEU A 27 3.71 -0.86 -39.14
C LEU A 27 3.01 -2.02 -38.39
N VAL A 28 2.19 -2.79 -39.08
CA VAL A 28 1.57 -4.01 -38.50
C VAL A 28 2.65 -4.97 -38.02
N ASN A 29 3.69 -5.22 -38.83
CA ASN A 29 4.80 -6.07 -38.45
C ASN A 29 5.58 -5.51 -37.24
N ALA A 30 5.85 -4.22 -37.20
CA ALA A 30 6.48 -3.56 -36.04
C ALA A 30 5.63 -3.73 -34.77
N ARG A 31 4.31 -3.65 -34.87
CA ARG A 31 3.39 -3.85 -33.72
C ARG A 31 3.42 -5.32 -33.24
N VAL A 32 3.46 -6.29 -34.14
CA VAL A 32 3.61 -7.71 -33.80
C VAL A 32 4.93 -7.97 -33.07
N LEU A 33 6.04 -7.43 -33.57
CA LEU A 33 7.36 -7.57 -32.95
C LEU A 33 7.40 -6.90 -31.56
N TYR A 34 6.82 -5.71 -31.42
CA TYR A 34 6.67 -5.05 -30.13
C TYR A 34 5.91 -5.91 -29.13
N ASN A 35 4.78 -6.48 -29.53
CA ASN A 35 3.97 -7.36 -28.66
C ASN A 35 4.71 -8.65 -28.30
N ALA A 36 5.53 -9.19 -29.20
CA ALA A 36 6.40 -10.34 -28.97
C ALA A 36 7.63 -10.03 -28.09
N GLY A 37 7.86 -8.76 -27.72
CA GLY A 37 9.03 -8.34 -26.93
C GLY A 37 10.32 -8.14 -27.73
N LEU A 38 10.27 -8.28 -29.06
CA LEU A 38 11.40 -8.08 -29.99
C LEU A 38 11.58 -6.58 -30.27
N LEU A 39 11.99 -5.83 -29.23
CA LEU A 39 11.95 -4.37 -29.20
C LEU A 39 12.96 -3.72 -30.17
N ASP A 40 14.13 -4.34 -30.38
CA ASP A 40 15.14 -3.81 -31.31
C ASP A 40 14.67 -3.87 -32.76
N ASP A 41 14.00 -4.95 -33.13
CA ASP A 41 13.45 -5.11 -34.47
C ASP A 41 12.26 -4.17 -34.70
N ALA A 42 11.38 -4.03 -33.70
CA ALA A 42 10.27 -3.08 -33.75
C ALA A 42 10.80 -1.63 -33.91
N GLU A 43 11.80 -1.23 -33.16
CA GLU A 43 12.45 0.09 -33.26
C GLU A 43 13.05 0.31 -34.65
N ARG A 44 13.78 -0.66 -35.16
CA ARG A 44 14.43 -0.59 -36.48
C ARG A 44 13.40 -0.37 -37.59
N ILE A 45 12.27 -1.08 -37.55
CA ILE A 45 11.20 -0.92 -38.52
C ILE A 45 10.52 0.45 -38.37
N CYS A 46 10.19 0.89 -37.17
CA CYS A 46 9.62 2.22 -36.94
C CYS A 46 10.54 3.33 -37.49
N ARG A 47 11.85 3.28 -37.20
CA ARG A 47 12.81 4.26 -37.72
C ARG A 47 12.89 4.25 -39.25
N LYS A 48 12.80 3.08 -39.86
CA LYS A 48 12.78 2.94 -41.34
C LYS A 48 11.53 3.61 -41.95
N ILE A 49 10.37 3.39 -41.37
CA ILE A 49 9.11 4.05 -41.84
C ILE A 49 9.23 5.57 -41.67
N LEU A 50 9.70 6.05 -40.51
CA LEU A 50 9.85 7.48 -40.22
C LEU A 50 10.90 8.19 -41.10
N ALA A 51 11.78 7.47 -41.77
CA ALA A 51 12.68 8.04 -42.75
C ALA A 51 11.95 8.49 -44.04
N SER A 52 10.86 7.81 -44.41
CA SER A 52 10.02 8.17 -45.55
C SER A 52 8.78 8.97 -45.14
N GLU A 53 8.22 8.71 -43.98
CA GLU A 53 7.01 9.35 -43.45
C GLU A 53 7.28 9.91 -42.04
N PRO A 54 7.99 11.03 -41.92
CA PRO A 54 8.49 11.49 -40.63
C PRO A 54 7.39 11.85 -39.64
N ASP A 55 6.22 12.27 -40.11
CA ASP A 55 5.11 12.74 -39.26
C ASP A 55 3.97 11.72 -39.13
N ASP A 56 4.22 10.43 -39.45
CA ASP A 56 3.25 9.38 -39.16
C ASP A 56 3.10 9.22 -37.65
N VAL A 57 1.97 9.67 -37.14
CA VAL A 57 1.68 9.75 -35.71
C VAL A 57 1.59 8.37 -35.05
N GLU A 58 1.15 7.33 -35.78
CA GLU A 58 1.04 5.99 -35.25
C GLU A 58 2.42 5.34 -35.12
N VAL A 59 3.29 5.58 -36.08
CA VAL A 59 4.67 5.08 -36.06
C VAL A 59 5.50 5.80 -35.00
N VAL A 60 5.36 7.14 -34.88
CA VAL A 60 6.03 7.91 -33.81
C VAL A 60 5.57 7.42 -32.44
N GLY A 61 4.25 7.15 -32.28
CA GLY A 61 3.69 6.60 -31.04
C GLY A 61 4.23 5.20 -30.72
N LEU A 62 4.27 4.31 -31.68
CA LEU A 62 4.83 2.96 -31.49
C LEU A 62 6.33 2.99 -31.16
N LEU A 63 7.07 3.88 -31.77
CA LEU A 63 8.49 4.06 -31.44
C LEU A 63 8.66 4.59 -30.01
N ALA A 64 7.81 5.52 -29.56
CA ALA A 64 7.82 6.01 -28.20
C ALA A 64 7.51 4.90 -27.19
N GLU A 65 6.47 4.07 -27.45
CA GLU A 65 6.15 2.88 -26.64
C GLU A 65 7.35 1.91 -26.56
N THR A 66 7.99 1.66 -27.71
CA THR A 66 9.13 0.76 -27.82
C THR A 66 10.33 1.24 -27.00
N LEU A 67 10.68 2.52 -27.11
CA LEU A 67 11.78 3.12 -26.35
C LEU A 67 11.49 3.18 -24.84
N GLN A 68 10.25 3.46 -24.47
CA GLN A 68 9.81 3.43 -23.08
C GLN A 68 10.00 2.03 -22.48
N ARG A 69 9.61 0.98 -23.21
CA ARG A 69 9.77 -0.41 -22.78
C ARG A 69 11.24 -0.86 -22.74
N LYS A 70 12.10 -0.25 -23.56
CA LYS A 70 13.57 -0.44 -23.53
C LYS A 70 14.24 0.31 -22.39
N GLY A 71 13.53 1.17 -21.66
CA GLY A 71 14.09 1.98 -20.56
C GLY A 71 14.62 3.35 -20.99
N ASP A 72 14.59 3.71 -22.28
CA ASP A 72 14.96 5.05 -22.73
C ASP A 72 13.80 6.04 -22.57
N ALA A 73 13.54 6.37 -21.32
CA ALA A 73 12.45 7.27 -20.94
C ALA A 73 12.61 8.69 -21.52
N ARG A 74 13.85 9.16 -21.72
CA ARG A 74 14.11 10.50 -22.24
C ARG A 74 13.77 10.61 -23.73
N ALA A 75 14.20 9.64 -24.53
CA ALA A 75 13.86 9.61 -25.95
C ALA A 75 12.36 9.34 -26.15
N ALA A 76 11.78 8.45 -25.37
CA ALA A 76 10.35 8.19 -25.39
C ALA A 76 9.51 9.45 -25.11
N LEU A 77 9.85 10.22 -24.06
CA LEU A 77 9.15 11.46 -23.73
C LEU A 77 9.22 12.51 -24.85
N LYS A 78 10.39 12.63 -25.51
CA LYS A 78 10.55 13.52 -26.67
C LYS A 78 9.61 13.13 -27.82
N LEU A 79 9.48 11.84 -28.09
CA LEU A 79 8.58 11.35 -29.14
C LEU A 79 7.10 11.51 -28.73
N TRP A 80 6.73 11.20 -27.50
CA TRP A 80 5.37 11.44 -27.01
C TRP A 80 4.96 12.92 -27.13
N LYS A 81 5.83 13.85 -26.74
CA LYS A 81 5.57 15.30 -26.93
C LYS A 81 5.41 15.67 -28.40
N ARG A 82 6.19 15.03 -29.29
CA ARG A 82 6.04 15.23 -30.73
C ARG A 82 4.68 14.75 -31.25
N THR A 83 4.20 13.57 -30.83
CA THR A 83 2.89 13.05 -31.26
C THR A 83 1.74 13.97 -30.89
N LEU A 84 1.83 14.67 -29.76
CA LEU A 84 0.80 15.61 -29.31
C LEU A 84 0.73 16.89 -30.17
N ALA A 85 1.81 17.23 -30.86
CA ALA A 85 1.84 18.35 -31.80
C ALA A 85 1.37 17.97 -33.21
N LEU A 86 1.27 16.68 -33.52
CA LEU A 86 0.84 16.18 -34.82
C LEU A 86 -0.69 16.04 -34.86
N LYS A 87 -1.27 16.30 -36.02
CA LYS A 87 -2.69 16.04 -36.25
C LYS A 87 -2.92 14.53 -36.26
N SER A 88 -3.77 14.05 -35.37
CA SER A 88 -4.04 12.62 -35.20
C SER A 88 -5.53 12.32 -35.09
N PRO A 89 -5.96 11.09 -35.47
CA PRO A 89 -7.30 10.63 -35.14
C PRO A 89 -7.53 10.69 -33.61
N PRO A 90 -8.78 10.96 -33.15
CA PRO A 90 -9.05 11.20 -31.74
C PRO A 90 -8.54 10.10 -30.80
N TRP A 91 -8.71 8.83 -31.13
CA TRP A 91 -8.28 7.70 -30.30
C TRP A 91 -6.76 7.48 -30.31
N THR A 92 -6.11 7.73 -31.44
CA THR A 92 -4.64 7.77 -31.51
C THR A 92 -4.09 8.92 -30.66
N GLY A 93 -4.72 10.08 -30.74
CA GLY A 93 -4.39 11.23 -29.90
C GLY A 93 -4.53 10.93 -28.40
N LEU A 94 -5.60 10.24 -28.00
CA LEU A 94 -5.82 9.80 -26.61
C LEU A 94 -4.73 8.83 -26.13
N ARG A 95 -4.39 7.84 -26.97
CA ARG A 95 -3.30 6.88 -26.66
C ARG A 95 -1.98 7.61 -26.44
N ASN A 96 -1.67 8.56 -27.31
CA ASN A 96 -0.42 9.33 -27.24
C ASN A 96 -0.40 10.24 -26.00
N LEU A 97 -1.52 10.89 -25.68
CA LEU A 97 -1.68 11.67 -24.45
C LEU A 97 -1.44 10.81 -23.21
N LEU A 98 -2.06 9.64 -23.16
CA LEU A 98 -1.94 8.70 -22.05
C LEU A 98 -0.50 8.20 -21.88
N GLY A 99 0.19 7.88 -23.00
CA GLY A 99 1.61 7.48 -22.96
C GLY A 99 2.51 8.58 -22.40
N CYS A 100 2.29 9.82 -22.84
CA CYS A 100 3.04 10.99 -22.32
C CYS A 100 2.77 11.21 -20.81
N LEU A 101 1.50 11.17 -20.39
CA LEU A 101 1.11 11.37 -19.00
C LEU A 101 1.72 10.31 -18.08
N ARG A 102 1.59 9.03 -18.45
CA ARG A 102 2.16 7.92 -17.67
C ARG A 102 3.67 8.08 -17.49
N LEU A 103 4.37 8.48 -18.52
CA LEU A 103 5.82 8.69 -18.45
C LEU A 103 6.20 9.88 -17.58
N LEU A 104 5.47 11.00 -17.66
CA LEU A 104 5.66 12.17 -16.81
C LEU A 104 5.43 11.84 -15.33
N VAL A 105 4.37 11.08 -15.04
CA VAL A 105 4.08 10.61 -13.68
C VAL A 105 5.20 9.71 -13.17
N ALA A 106 5.64 8.73 -13.96
CA ALA A 106 6.74 7.83 -13.60
C ALA A 106 8.08 8.56 -13.35
N GLN A 107 8.29 9.71 -14.00
CA GLN A 107 9.47 10.56 -13.80
C GLN A 107 9.31 11.57 -12.64
N GLY A 108 8.20 11.55 -11.91
CA GLY A 108 7.90 12.52 -10.86
C GLY A 108 7.56 13.93 -11.37
N SER A 109 7.42 14.13 -12.68
CA SER A 109 7.10 15.43 -13.31
C SER A 109 5.62 15.77 -13.23
N ARG A 110 5.06 15.75 -12.02
CA ARG A 110 3.63 15.92 -11.74
C ARG A 110 3.06 17.25 -12.29
N SER A 111 3.80 18.35 -12.14
CA SER A 111 3.38 19.67 -12.63
C SER A 111 3.24 19.74 -14.16
N ASP A 112 4.12 19.04 -14.89
CA ASP A 112 4.03 18.97 -16.35
C ASP A 112 2.86 18.09 -16.80
N ALA A 113 2.60 16.99 -16.09
CA ALA A 113 1.44 16.14 -16.35
C ALA A 113 0.12 16.90 -16.13
N ILE A 114 -0.02 17.63 -15.02
CA ILE A 114 -1.20 18.48 -14.76
C ILE A 114 -1.35 19.57 -15.82
N ARG A 115 -0.25 20.19 -16.25
CA ARG A 115 -0.28 21.19 -17.32
C ARG A 115 -0.78 20.58 -18.64
N LEU A 116 -0.37 19.36 -18.94
CA LEU A 116 -0.80 18.64 -20.13
C LEU A 116 -2.31 18.32 -20.08
N LEU A 117 -2.86 17.96 -18.92
CA LEU A 117 -4.29 17.72 -18.70
C LEU A 117 -5.17 18.97 -18.78
N ARG A 118 -4.61 20.17 -18.92
CA ARG A 118 -5.38 21.39 -19.23
C ARG A 118 -5.75 21.49 -20.72
N GLN A 119 -5.10 20.70 -21.57
CA GLN A 119 -5.46 20.60 -22.99
C GLN A 119 -6.74 19.78 -23.15
N PRO A 120 -7.56 20.05 -24.19
CA PRO A 120 -8.74 19.24 -24.47
C PRO A 120 -8.39 17.77 -24.68
N VAL A 121 -9.18 16.89 -24.09
CA VAL A 121 -9.04 15.45 -24.34
C VAL A 121 -9.47 15.16 -25.79
N PRO A 122 -8.67 14.49 -26.60
CA PRO A 122 -8.91 14.35 -28.04
C PRO A 122 -10.23 13.68 -28.43
N THR A 123 -10.81 12.87 -27.53
CA THR A 123 -12.06 12.13 -27.78
C THR A 123 -13.29 12.77 -27.14
N TRP A 124 -13.16 13.95 -26.59
CA TRP A 124 -14.21 14.62 -25.82
C TRP A 124 -15.00 15.65 -26.65
N PRO A 125 -16.33 15.73 -26.54
CA PRO A 125 -17.25 14.80 -25.87
C PRO A 125 -17.42 13.49 -26.65
N LEU A 126 -17.78 12.39 -25.92
CA LEU A 126 -18.04 11.12 -26.58
C LEU A 126 -19.30 11.22 -27.46
N VAL A 127 -19.16 10.87 -28.73
CA VAL A 127 -20.24 10.93 -29.72
C VAL A 127 -20.86 9.57 -30.06
N ARG A 128 -20.26 8.49 -29.56
CA ARG A 128 -20.69 7.11 -29.72
C ARG A 128 -20.26 6.24 -28.56
N VAL A 129 -20.82 5.03 -28.47
CA VAL A 129 -20.35 4.00 -27.53
C VAL A 129 -18.89 3.65 -27.87
N PRO A 130 -17.97 3.77 -26.91
CA PRO A 130 -16.57 3.41 -27.13
C PRO A 130 -16.42 1.89 -27.28
N ALA A 131 -15.48 1.45 -28.13
CA ALA A 131 -15.06 0.05 -28.20
C ALA A 131 -14.34 -0.37 -26.92
N ALA A 132 -14.11 -1.66 -26.72
CA ALA A 132 -13.52 -2.18 -25.47
C ALA A 132 -12.13 -1.61 -25.16
N ASP A 133 -11.26 -1.51 -26.16
CA ASP A 133 -9.93 -0.91 -26.05
C ASP A 133 -9.98 0.62 -25.85
N GLU A 134 -10.94 1.28 -26.48
CA GLU A 134 -11.19 2.71 -26.29
C GLU A 134 -11.70 3.01 -24.88
N ARG A 135 -12.60 2.17 -24.36
CA ARG A 135 -13.08 2.22 -22.97
C ARG A 135 -11.92 2.04 -21.99
N GLU A 136 -11.04 1.07 -22.24
CA GLU A 136 -9.87 0.83 -21.39
C GLU A 136 -8.91 2.03 -21.36
N MET A 137 -8.72 2.71 -22.48
CA MET A 137 -7.93 3.94 -22.54
C MET A 137 -8.57 5.08 -21.73
N LEU A 138 -9.90 5.24 -21.79
CA LEU A 138 -10.62 6.24 -20.98
C LEU A 138 -10.51 5.94 -19.47
N MET A 139 -10.66 4.68 -19.07
CA MET A 139 -10.45 4.24 -17.70
C MET A 139 -9.01 4.51 -17.23
N SER A 140 -8.03 4.23 -18.08
CA SER A 140 -6.62 4.52 -17.79
C SER A 140 -6.36 6.02 -17.67
N LEU A 141 -7.01 6.86 -18.47
CA LEU A 141 -6.89 8.30 -18.34
C LEU A 141 -7.52 8.81 -17.03
N ALA A 142 -8.67 8.28 -16.66
CA ALA A 142 -9.30 8.60 -15.38
C ALA A 142 -8.40 8.21 -14.19
N THR A 143 -7.76 7.04 -14.23
CA THR A 143 -6.78 6.63 -13.21
C THR A 143 -5.63 7.64 -13.11
N VAL A 144 -5.03 8.04 -14.23
CA VAL A 144 -3.95 9.03 -14.23
C VAL A 144 -4.43 10.39 -13.69
N MET A 145 -5.67 10.80 -14.02
CA MET A 145 -6.25 12.02 -13.46
C MET A 145 -6.41 11.92 -11.92
N VAL A 146 -6.87 10.78 -11.43
CA VAL A 146 -6.98 10.49 -9.98
C VAL A 146 -5.61 10.54 -9.32
N ASP A 147 -4.59 9.88 -9.88
CA ASP A 147 -3.20 9.90 -9.39
C ASP A 147 -2.64 11.33 -9.30
N LEU A 148 -3.07 12.20 -10.17
CA LEU A 148 -2.69 13.61 -10.21
C LEU A 148 -3.55 14.51 -9.30
N GLY A 149 -4.60 13.98 -8.66
CA GLY A 149 -5.53 14.73 -7.83
C GLY A 149 -6.58 15.54 -8.62
N GLU A 150 -6.70 15.27 -9.91
CA GLU A 150 -7.65 15.94 -10.81
C GLU A 150 -9.03 15.24 -10.81
N PHE A 151 -9.58 14.98 -9.59
CA PHE A 151 -10.78 14.18 -9.36
C PHE A 151 -11.99 14.67 -10.13
N ALA A 152 -12.23 15.99 -10.15
CA ALA A 152 -13.36 16.57 -10.88
C ALA A 152 -13.30 16.30 -12.39
N LYS A 153 -12.10 16.26 -12.98
CA LYS A 153 -11.94 15.91 -14.40
C LYS A 153 -12.18 14.43 -14.65
N ALA A 154 -11.70 13.57 -13.75
CA ALA A 154 -11.93 12.14 -13.83
C ALA A 154 -13.42 11.81 -13.70
N ASP A 155 -14.14 12.47 -12.78
CA ASP A 155 -15.58 12.34 -12.59
C ASP A 155 -16.37 12.71 -13.86
N VAL A 156 -16.08 13.88 -14.42
CA VAL A 156 -16.72 14.34 -15.68
C VAL A 156 -16.43 13.37 -16.82
N LEU A 157 -15.19 12.90 -16.95
CA LEU A 157 -14.80 11.93 -17.97
C LEU A 157 -15.60 10.63 -17.84
N LEU A 158 -15.63 10.03 -16.67
CA LEU A 158 -16.31 8.74 -16.46
C LEU A 158 -17.83 8.86 -16.51
N LYS A 159 -18.43 9.97 -16.09
CA LYS A 159 -19.87 10.23 -16.26
C LYS A 159 -20.28 10.23 -17.73
N SER A 160 -19.43 10.71 -18.62
CA SER A 160 -19.74 10.62 -20.06
C SER A 160 -19.61 9.20 -20.60
N VAL A 161 -18.70 8.40 -20.04
CA VAL A 161 -18.61 6.97 -20.39
C VAL A 161 -19.86 6.24 -19.92
N VAL A 162 -20.33 6.50 -18.70
CA VAL A 162 -21.59 5.93 -18.16
C VAL A 162 -22.80 6.36 -19.00
N ALA A 163 -22.83 7.58 -19.51
CA ALA A 163 -23.92 8.01 -20.41
C ALA A 163 -24.02 7.13 -21.67
N CYS A 164 -22.90 6.58 -22.15
CA CYS A 164 -22.85 5.64 -23.27
C CYS A 164 -22.97 4.17 -22.84
N LEU A 165 -22.51 3.83 -21.64
CA LEU A 165 -22.42 2.48 -21.08
C LEU A 165 -23.01 2.46 -19.65
N PRO A 166 -24.32 2.61 -19.46
CA PRO A 166 -24.92 2.85 -18.14
C PRO A 166 -24.80 1.68 -17.17
N MET A 167 -24.52 0.46 -17.65
CA MET A 167 -24.35 -0.75 -16.85
C MET A 167 -22.90 -1.27 -16.83
N ASP A 168 -21.94 -0.41 -17.18
CA ASP A 168 -20.53 -0.81 -17.06
C ASP A 168 -20.07 -0.78 -15.60
N ALA A 169 -19.99 -1.95 -15.00
CA ALA A 169 -19.67 -2.10 -13.59
C ALA A 169 -18.30 -1.51 -13.21
N GLY A 170 -17.31 -1.58 -14.09
CA GLY A 170 -15.97 -1.03 -13.84
C GLY A 170 -15.98 0.50 -13.82
N VAL A 171 -16.70 1.12 -14.75
CA VAL A 171 -16.84 2.59 -14.82
C VAL A 171 -17.66 3.11 -13.64
N LEU A 172 -18.76 2.42 -13.30
CA LEU A 172 -19.60 2.76 -12.15
C LEU A 172 -18.81 2.65 -10.83
N HIS A 173 -18.01 1.60 -10.67
CA HIS A 173 -17.16 1.45 -9.49
C HIS A 173 -16.14 2.58 -9.39
N ALA A 174 -15.44 2.89 -10.47
CA ALA A 174 -14.47 4.00 -10.51
C ALA A 174 -15.10 5.36 -10.18
N LEU A 175 -16.34 5.62 -10.63
CA LEU A 175 -17.10 6.83 -10.24
C LEU A 175 -17.42 6.84 -8.75
N GLY A 176 -17.75 5.69 -8.18
CA GLY A 176 -17.95 5.57 -6.74
C GLY A 176 -16.68 5.87 -5.95
N GLU A 177 -15.54 5.33 -6.37
CA GLU A 177 -14.24 5.63 -5.75
C GLU A 177 -13.88 7.12 -5.83
N ILE A 178 -14.10 7.76 -6.98
CA ILE A 178 -13.88 9.20 -7.15
C ILE A 178 -14.81 10.01 -6.25
N GLY A 179 -16.06 9.61 -6.12
CA GLY A 179 -17.02 10.25 -5.21
C GLY A 179 -16.55 10.19 -3.76
N ILE A 180 -16.02 9.05 -3.31
CA ILE A 180 -15.40 8.92 -1.98
C ILE A 180 -14.21 9.88 -1.83
N LEU A 181 -13.34 9.97 -2.83
CA LEU A 181 -12.18 10.86 -2.82
C LEU A 181 -12.56 12.34 -2.78
N MET A 182 -13.69 12.70 -3.39
CA MET A 182 -14.23 14.06 -3.39
C MET A 182 -15.03 14.38 -2.12
N GLY A 183 -15.28 13.39 -1.26
CA GLY A 183 -16.09 13.53 -0.06
C GLY A 183 -17.61 13.51 -0.31
N ASP A 184 -18.04 13.22 -1.54
CA ASP A 184 -19.47 13.08 -1.91
C ASP A 184 -19.90 11.61 -1.72
N THR A 185 -20.06 11.21 -0.48
CA THR A 185 -20.41 9.83 -0.09
C THR A 185 -21.76 9.40 -0.66
N SER A 186 -22.72 10.32 -0.73
CA SER A 186 -24.06 10.01 -1.24
C SER A 186 -24.06 9.72 -2.74
N ALA A 187 -23.34 10.50 -3.56
CA ALA A 187 -23.16 10.21 -4.96
C ALA A 187 -22.34 8.94 -5.17
N ALA A 188 -21.27 8.76 -4.39
CA ALA A 188 -20.43 7.57 -4.42
C ALA A 188 -21.26 6.30 -4.20
N ARG A 189 -22.08 6.26 -3.14
CA ARG A 189 -22.94 5.12 -2.81
C ARG A 189 -23.85 4.72 -3.97
N LYS A 190 -24.50 5.69 -4.63
CA LYS A 190 -25.36 5.42 -5.80
C LYS A 190 -24.62 4.72 -6.94
N PHE A 191 -23.43 5.18 -7.27
CA PHE A 191 -22.62 4.56 -8.32
C PHE A 191 -22.14 3.17 -7.91
N LEU A 192 -21.74 2.98 -6.66
CA LEU A 192 -21.29 1.68 -6.13
C LEU A 192 -22.43 0.67 -6.06
N GLU A 193 -23.64 1.07 -5.66
CA GLU A 193 -24.83 0.21 -5.68
C GLU A 193 -25.19 -0.19 -7.12
N ALA A 194 -25.11 0.73 -8.06
CA ALA A 194 -25.30 0.43 -9.48
C ALA A 194 -24.21 -0.53 -10.01
N ALA A 195 -22.97 -0.37 -9.58
CA ALA A 195 -21.88 -1.28 -9.91
C ALA A 195 -22.12 -2.68 -9.34
N ASP A 196 -22.59 -2.78 -8.10
CA ASP A 196 -22.92 -4.06 -7.45
C ASP A 196 -24.04 -4.81 -8.21
N VAL A 197 -25.08 -4.08 -8.62
CA VAL A 197 -26.14 -4.64 -9.46
C VAL A 197 -25.59 -5.10 -10.82
N ALA A 198 -24.76 -4.29 -11.47
CA ALA A 198 -24.17 -4.62 -12.77
C ALA A 198 -23.19 -5.81 -12.71
N MET A 199 -22.60 -6.07 -11.55
CA MET A 199 -21.70 -7.20 -11.33
C MET A 199 -22.42 -8.53 -11.00
N GLN A 200 -23.71 -8.52 -10.64
CA GLN A 200 -24.42 -9.73 -10.24
C GLN A 200 -24.34 -10.85 -11.30
N PRO A 201 -24.16 -12.11 -10.91
CA PRO A 201 -23.99 -12.63 -9.54
C PRO A 201 -22.55 -12.55 -9.00
N ARG A 202 -21.64 -11.93 -9.72
CA ARG A 202 -20.20 -11.83 -9.39
C ARG A 202 -19.91 -10.45 -8.82
N THR A 203 -19.95 -10.30 -7.51
CA THR A 203 -19.41 -9.11 -6.84
C THR A 203 -17.95 -9.32 -6.45
N ASN A 204 -17.24 -8.26 -6.04
CA ASN A 204 -15.87 -8.36 -5.56
C ASN A 204 -15.70 -7.63 -4.22
N LEU A 205 -14.63 -8.01 -3.49
CA LEU A 205 -14.36 -7.47 -2.15
C LEU A 205 -14.11 -5.96 -2.15
N ARG A 206 -13.50 -5.41 -3.19
CA ARG A 206 -13.19 -3.98 -3.28
C ARG A 206 -14.47 -3.16 -3.33
N LEU A 207 -15.40 -3.54 -4.20
CA LEU A 207 -16.69 -2.89 -4.32
C LEU A 207 -17.51 -2.96 -3.01
N LEU A 208 -17.53 -4.13 -2.35
CA LEU A 208 -18.25 -4.27 -1.08
C LEU A 208 -17.66 -3.38 0.03
N ARG A 209 -16.35 -3.20 0.05
CA ARG A 209 -15.68 -2.29 0.99
C ARG A 209 -15.98 -0.83 0.74
N ASP A 210 -15.98 -0.42 -0.52
CA ASP A 210 -16.29 0.97 -0.85
C ASP A 210 -17.74 1.28 -0.49
N LEU A 211 -18.67 0.34 -0.70
CA LEU A 211 -20.05 0.43 -0.22
C LEU A 211 -20.12 0.50 1.30
N GLN A 212 -19.38 -0.36 2.00
CA GLN A 212 -19.31 -0.38 3.45
C GLN A 212 -18.80 0.95 4.01
N ARG A 213 -17.77 1.51 3.39
CA ARG A 213 -17.22 2.82 3.76
C ARG A 213 -18.26 3.94 3.61
N CYS A 214 -19.00 3.95 2.52
CA CYS A 214 -20.09 4.92 2.34
C CYS A 214 -21.17 4.75 3.40
N ALA A 215 -21.61 3.52 3.65
CA ALA A 215 -22.61 3.20 4.65
C ALA A 215 -22.15 3.60 6.07
N ALA A 216 -20.90 3.35 6.43
CA ALA A 216 -20.33 3.74 7.72
C ALA A 216 -20.29 5.26 7.92
N VAL A 217 -19.91 6.02 6.89
CA VAL A 217 -19.94 7.51 6.95
C VAL A 217 -21.36 8.04 7.11
N GLU A 218 -22.35 7.38 6.52
CA GLU A 218 -23.79 7.73 6.63
C GLU A 218 -24.43 7.23 7.94
N GLY A 219 -23.73 6.42 8.74
CA GLY A 219 -24.24 5.83 9.98
C GLY A 219 -25.23 4.68 9.76
N ASP A 220 -25.23 4.07 8.57
CA ASP A 220 -26.09 2.94 8.20
C ASP A 220 -25.48 1.61 8.68
N GLU A 221 -25.56 1.38 10.00
CA GLU A 221 -24.95 0.19 10.65
C GLU A 221 -25.52 -1.13 10.10
N GLN A 222 -26.80 -1.18 9.70
CA GLN A 222 -27.40 -2.39 9.15
C GLN A 222 -26.77 -2.74 7.79
N LYS A 223 -26.55 -1.74 6.95
CA LYS A 223 -25.91 -1.93 5.65
C LYS A 223 -24.44 -2.30 5.80
N VAL A 224 -23.74 -1.70 6.75
CA VAL A 224 -22.37 -2.10 7.11
C VAL A 224 -22.33 -3.58 7.43
N ALA A 225 -23.15 -4.06 8.37
CA ALA A 225 -23.18 -5.48 8.77
C ALA A 225 -23.57 -6.44 7.63
N GLU A 226 -24.51 -6.03 6.75
CA GLU A 226 -24.83 -6.80 5.54
C GLU A 226 -23.65 -6.97 4.61
N LEU A 227 -22.97 -5.85 4.30
CA LEU A 227 -21.84 -5.83 3.37
C LEU A 227 -20.63 -6.60 3.92
N GLU A 228 -20.38 -6.49 5.21
CA GLU A 228 -19.37 -7.30 5.92
C GLU A 228 -19.62 -8.79 5.74
N ARG A 229 -20.84 -9.22 6.01
CA ARG A 229 -21.22 -10.62 5.84
C ARG A 229 -21.04 -11.09 4.40
N ARG A 230 -21.43 -10.29 3.42
CA ARG A 230 -21.23 -10.60 1.99
C ARG A 230 -19.74 -10.71 1.64
N ALA A 231 -18.91 -9.79 2.14
CA ALA A 231 -17.47 -9.80 1.92
C ALA A 231 -16.81 -11.06 2.51
N ALA A 232 -17.17 -11.42 3.75
CA ALA A 232 -16.69 -12.62 4.41
C ALA A 232 -17.03 -13.91 3.65
N MET A 233 -18.20 -13.97 3.05
CA MET A 233 -18.65 -15.14 2.29
C MET A 233 -17.93 -15.31 0.94
N LEU A 234 -17.42 -14.24 0.34
CA LEU A 234 -16.75 -14.32 -0.96
C LEU A 234 -15.41 -15.08 -0.89
N ARG A 235 -14.63 -14.90 0.16
CA ARG A 235 -13.34 -15.55 0.32
C ARG A 235 -12.96 -15.72 1.80
N PRO A 236 -13.64 -16.63 2.50
CA PRO A 236 -13.44 -16.76 3.95
C PRO A 236 -12.05 -17.25 4.34
N VAL A 237 -11.45 -18.12 3.51
CA VAL A 237 -10.14 -18.73 3.77
C VAL A 237 -9.25 -18.69 2.54
N TYR A 238 -7.95 -18.64 2.79
CA TYR A 238 -6.90 -18.79 1.79
C TYR A 238 -5.87 -19.79 2.30
N SER A 239 -5.46 -20.72 1.43
CA SER A 239 -4.34 -21.62 1.69
C SER A 239 -3.53 -21.74 0.40
N ALA A 240 -2.24 -21.48 0.46
CA ALA A 240 -1.35 -21.72 -0.67
C ALA A 240 -1.15 -23.25 -0.88
N PRO A 241 -0.80 -23.70 -2.10
CA PRO A 241 -0.40 -25.09 -2.30
C PRO A 241 0.79 -25.45 -1.39
N ARG A 242 0.70 -26.61 -0.72
CA ARG A 242 1.78 -27.09 0.15
C ARG A 242 3.02 -27.43 -0.68
N LYS A 243 4.18 -26.96 -0.21
CA LYS A 243 5.49 -27.25 -0.81
C LYS A 243 6.18 -28.40 -0.08
N PRO A 244 7.02 -29.21 -0.79
CA PRO A 244 7.89 -30.17 -0.13
C PRO A 244 8.83 -29.47 0.87
N GLY A 245 9.04 -30.08 2.02
CA GLY A 245 9.95 -29.55 3.06
C GLY A 245 9.29 -28.63 4.09
N GLN A 246 8.03 -28.25 3.91
CA GLN A 246 7.29 -27.50 4.94
C GLN A 246 7.03 -28.36 6.17
N ARG A 247 7.41 -27.86 7.35
CA ARG A 247 7.48 -28.59 8.62
C ARG A 247 6.33 -28.29 9.57
N ALA A 248 5.69 -27.13 9.44
CA ALA A 248 4.61 -26.68 10.32
C ALA A 248 3.43 -26.14 9.50
N GLU A 249 2.23 -26.30 10.08
CA GLU A 249 0.98 -25.69 9.60
C GLU A 249 0.66 -24.49 10.49
N VAL A 250 0.62 -23.30 9.91
CA VAL A 250 0.31 -22.06 10.63
C VAL A 250 -0.92 -21.39 10.06
N LEU A 251 -1.91 -21.16 10.91
CA LEU A 251 -3.09 -20.38 10.55
C LEU A 251 -2.90 -18.93 10.96
N VAL A 252 -3.14 -18.00 10.03
CA VAL A 252 -3.13 -16.56 10.27
C VAL A 252 -4.56 -16.06 10.36
N LEU A 253 -4.92 -15.50 11.51
CA LEU A 253 -6.17 -14.77 11.69
C LEU A 253 -6.00 -13.37 11.10
N ASN A 254 -6.64 -13.09 9.98
CA ASN A 254 -6.60 -11.79 9.33
C ASN A 254 -7.88 -11.00 9.61
N GLN A 255 -7.76 -9.69 9.42
CA GLN A 255 -8.86 -8.74 9.37
C GLN A 255 -8.94 -8.15 7.98
N ILE A 256 -10.15 -7.85 7.51
CA ILE A 256 -10.35 -6.96 6.38
C ILE A 256 -10.06 -5.54 6.89
N GLN A 257 -8.84 -5.08 6.74
CA GLN A 257 -8.52 -3.69 7.05
C GLN A 257 -9.09 -2.79 5.97
N LEU A 258 -9.89 -1.82 6.37
CA LEU A 258 -10.14 -0.63 5.58
C LEU A 258 -8.83 0.16 5.57
N GLU A 259 -7.98 -0.12 4.60
CA GLU A 259 -6.82 0.75 4.39
C GLU A 259 -7.27 2.00 3.69
N GLU A 260 -6.78 3.08 4.25
CA GLU A 260 -6.83 4.37 3.61
C GLU A 260 -6.23 4.33 2.23
N ILE A 261 -6.85 5.08 1.38
CA ILE A 261 -6.32 5.45 0.09
C ILE A 261 -4.99 6.13 0.35
N SER A 262 -3.91 5.41 0.07
CA SER A 262 -2.58 6.00 0.07
C SER A 262 -2.53 7.12 -0.98
N SER A 263 -1.54 7.99 -0.90
CA SER A 263 -1.37 9.11 -1.84
C SER A 263 -1.20 8.66 -3.30
N ASP A 264 -1.01 7.37 -3.57
CA ASP A 264 -0.98 6.74 -4.88
C ASP A 264 -2.34 6.13 -5.30
N HIS A 265 -3.40 6.35 -4.49
CA HIS A 265 -4.77 5.93 -4.75
C HIS A 265 -4.97 4.45 -5.10
N GLN A 266 -3.98 3.61 -4.82
CA GLN A 266 -4.13 2.17 -4.89
C GLN A 266 -4.58 1.64 -3.52
N LEU A 267 -5.66 0.86 -3.51
CA LEU A 267 -6.01 0.03 -2.36
C LEU A 267 -4.92 -1.02 -2.18
N HIS A 268 -3.87 -0.66 -1.48
CA HIS A 268 -2.95 -1.65 -0.97
C HIS A 268 -3.67 -2.39 0.16
N PHE A 269 -3.93 -3.67 -0.04
CA PHE A 269 -4.08 -4.55 1.12
C PHE A 269 -2.81 -4.37 1.93
N SER A 270 -2.93 -3.88 3.17
CA SER A 270 -1.73 -3.75 3.96
C SER A 270 -1.04 -5.09 3.95
N ALA A 271 0.16 -5.06 3.40
CA ALA A 271 1.10 -6.13 3.63
C ALA A 271 1.45 -6.03 5.12
N ASN A 272 0.45 -6.39 5.96
CA ASN A 272 0.66 -6.49 7.37
C ASN A 272 1.72 -7.55 7.62
N TYR A 273 2.26 -7.57 8.78
CA TYR A 273 3.40 -8.38 9.13
C TYR A 273 3.25 -9.88 8.77
N ALA A 274 2.02 -10.41 8.73
CA ALA A 274 1.78 -11.80 8.35
C ALA A 274 2.09 -12.07 6.87
N SER A 275 1.80 -11.17 5.95
CA SER A 275 2.18 -11.34 4.54
C SER A 275 3.71 -11.30 4.36
N GLN A 276 4.41 -10.54 5.19
CA GLN A 276 5.87 -10.52 5.20
C GLN A 276 6.44 -11.84 5.75
N ILE A 277 5.87 -12.37 6.84
CA ILE A 277 6.27 -13.67 7.39
C ILE A 277 6.03 -14.78 6.37
N THR A 278 4.88 -14.80 5.71
CA THR A 278 4.58 -15.81 4.67
C THR A 278 5.53 -15.73 3.49
N ALA A 279 5.90 -14.52 3.06
CA ALA A 279 6.85 -14.33 1.96
C ALA A 279 8.27 -14.81 2.33
N VAL A 280 8.67 -14.66 3.60
CA VAL A 280 10.03 -14.94 4.06
C VAL A 280 10.21 -16.38 4.55
N LEU A 281 9.19 -16.97 5.18
CA LEU A 281 9.24 -18.29 5.82
C LEU A 281 8.38 -19.35 5.11
N GLY A 282 7.72 -18.99 4.01
CA GLY A 282 6.79 -19.87 3.30
C GLY A 282 7.41 -21.11 2.67
N ASP A 283 8.73 -21.23 2.62
CA ASP A 283 9.40 -22.46 2.15
C ASP A 283 9.50 -23.52 3.26
N GLU A 284 9.50 -23.14 4.53
CA GLU A 284 9.58 -24.06 5.66
C GLU A 284 8.26 -24.24 6.42
N ILE A 285 7.37 -23.26 6.32
CA ILE A 285 6.10 -23.21 7.03
C ILE A 285 4.98 -23.07 6.02
N HIS A 286 3.98 -23.94 6.12
CA HIS A 286 2.77 -23.79 5.36
C HIS A 286 1.82 -22.82 6.06
N PHE A 287 1.39 -21.78 5.35
CA PHE A 287 0.51 -20.76 5.88
C PHE A 287 -0.87 -20.84 5.23
N SER A 288 -1.87 -20.90 6.08
CA SER A 288 -3.27 -20.66 5.72
C SER A 288 -3.76 -19.40 6.41
N SER A 289 -4.81 -18.77 5.90
CA SER A 289 -5.39 -17.59 6.53
C SER A 289 -6.91 -17.60 6.49
N VAL A 290 -7.52 -16.95 7.48
CA VAL A 290 -8.95 -16.76 7.61
C VAL A 290 -9.25 -15.34 8.06
N PHE A 291 -10.36 -14.76 7.59
CA PHE A 291 -10.85 -13.49 8.11
C PHE A 291 -11.62 -13.75 9.42
N ALA A 292 -10.97 -13.44 10.53
CA ALA A 292 -11.41 -13.77 11.89
C ALA A 292 -12.35 -12.72 12.52
N GLU A 293 -12.73 -11.69 11.81
CA GLU A 293 -13.73 -10.70 12.24
C GLU A 293 -15.17 -11.18 12.09
N TYR A 294 -15.37 -12.35 11.44
CA TYR A 294 -16.69 -12.95 11.21
C TYR A 294 -16.75 -14.37 11.75
N GLU A 295 -17.50 -14.54 12.81
CA GLU A 295 -17.72 -15.85 13.43
C GLU A 295 -18.28 -16.89 12.43
N ALA A 296 -19.07 -16.44 11.46
CA ALA A 296 -19.60 -17.29 10.38
C ALA A 296 -18.49 -18.01 9.57
N ASN A 297 -17.26 -17.50 9.59
CA ASN A 297 -16.11 -18.12 8.90
C ASN A 297 -15.52 -19.30 9.69
N LEU A 298 -15.94 -19.58 10.92
CA LEU A 298 -15.47 -20.74 11.70
C LEU A 298 -15.67 -22.05 10.94
N THR A 299 -16.79 -22.22 10.27
CA THR A 299 -17.08 -23.41 9.46
C THR A 299 -16.13 -23.59 8.28
N ALA A 300 -15.49 -22.51 7.83
CA ALA A 300 -14.52 -22.57 6.75
C ALA A 300 -13.17 -23.18 7.21
N LEU A 301 -12.91 -23.25 8.50
CA LEU A 301 -11.70 -23.90 9.06
C LEU A 301 -11.66 -25.39 8.74
N GLU A 302 -12.82 -26.06 8.60
CA GLU A 302 -12.91 -27.47 8.21
C GLU A 302 -12.26 -27.78 6.85
N ARG A 303 -12.10 -26.75 6.01
CA ARG A 303 -11.46 -26.84 4.67
C ARG A 303 -9.95 -26.67 4.72
N LEU A 304 -9.39 -26.32 5.87
CA LEU A 304 -7.97 -26.07 6.05
C LEU A 304 -7.29 -27.25 6.75
N PRO A 305 -6.00 -27.48 6.52
CA PRO A 305 -5.23 -28.37 7.37
C PRO A 305 -5.33 -27.90 8.83
N ARG A 306 -5.37 -28.87 9.76
CA ARG A 306 -5.35 -28.53 11.19
C ARG A 306 -4.02 -27.82 11.51
N PRO A 307 -4.07 -26.61 12.05
CA PRO A 307 -2.85 -25.87 12.34
C PRO A 307 -2.10 -26.43 13.55
N ASP A 308 -0.80 -26.30 13.56
CA ASP A 308 0.07 -26.51 14.72
C ASP A 308 0.14 -25.25 15.60
N LEU A 309 -0.12 -24.08 14.98
CA LEU A 309 0.02 -22.77 15.58
C LEU A 309 -0.92 -21.77 14.92
N VAL A 310 -1.44 -20.83 15.70
CA VAL A 310 -2.20 -19.67 15.21
C VAL A 310 -1.39 -18.39 15.41
N ILE A 311 -1.40 -17.52 14.41
CA ILE A 311 -0.91 -16.14 14.51
C ILE A 311 -2.10 -15.20 14.43
N ASN A 312 -2.36 -14.45 15.49
CA ASN A 312 -3.34 -13.39 15.44
C ASN A 312 -2.73 -12.15 14.77
N ASN A 313 -3.13 -11.92 13.52
CA ASN A 313 -2.76 -10.75 12.74
C ASN A 313 -3.79 -9.61 12.83
N VAL A 314 -4.92 -9.83 13.51
CA VAL A 314 -5.83 -8.79 14.02
C VAL A 314 -5.28 -8.24 15.33
N ALA A 315 -3.97 -7.98 15.37
CA ALA A 315 -3.27 -7.63 16.61
C ALA A 315 -3.13 -6.12 16.83
N ASN A 316 -3.95 -5.31 16.14
CA ASN A 316 -4.12 -3.88 16.42
C ASN A 316 -5.22 -3.71 17.48
N GLY A 317 -4.86 -3.16 18.64
CA GLY A 317 -5.79 -2.98 19.76
C GLY A 317 -7.02 -2.15 19.39
N GLU A 318 -6.84 -1.06 18.62
CA GLU A 318 -7.93 -0.22 18.15
C GLU A 318 -8.88 -0.99 17.21
N ALA A 319 -8.33 -1.77 16.29
CA ALA A 319 -9.10 -2.58 15.35
C ALA A 319 -9.91 -3.68 16.06
N LEU A 320 -9.34 -4.29 17.09
CA LEU A 320 -10.04 -5.30 17.89
C LEU A 320 -11.25 -4.73 18.64
N LEU A 321 -11.22 -3.44 19.02
CA LEU A 321 -12.34 -2.80 19.69
C LEU A 321 -13.50 -2.41 18.76
N MET A 322 -13.31 -2.52 17.44
CA MET A 322 -14.30 -2.13 16.45
C MET A 322 -15.24 -3.30 16.10
N HIS A 323 -16.52 -3.00 15.92
CA HIS A 323 -17.54 -3.86 15.27
C HIS A 323 -17.60 -5.33 15.74
N GLY A 324 -17.33 -5.62 17.00
CA GLY A 324 -17.36 -7.01 17.52
C GLY A 324 -16.17 -7.89 17.12
N THR A 325 -15.16 -7.32 16.47
CA THR A 325 -13.97 -8.04 15.98
C THR A 325 -13.26 -8.83 17.09
N LEU A 326 -13.17 -8.29 18.30
CA LEU A 326 -12.56 -8.99 19.44
C LEU A 326 -13.27 -10.30 19.75
N ALA A 327 -14.60 -10.30 19.80
CA ALA A 327 -15.39 -11.51 20.11
C ALA A 327 -15.19 -12.57 19.02
N ALA A 328 -15.25 -12.17 17.76
CA ALA A 328 -15.01 -13.08 16.64
C ALA A 328 -13.58 -13.65 16.65
N ALA A 329 -12.57 -12.81 16.82
CA ALA A 329 -11.16 -13.26 16.87
C ALA A 329 -10.90 -14.23 18.04
N ARG A 330 -11.53 -14.02 19.21
CA ARG A 330 -11.51 -14.95 20.34
C ARG A 330 -12.11 -16.31 19.95
N CYS A 331 -13.30 -16.33 19.34
CA CYS A 331 -13.92 -17.57 18.90
C CYS A 331 -12.99 -18.41 18.02
N PHE A 332 -12.26 -17.77 17.10
CA PHE A 332 -11.27 -18.46 16.27
C PHE A 332 -10.07 -18.97 17.07
N ALA A 333 -9.54 -18.14 17.97
CA ALA A 333 -8.39 -18.53 18.80
C ALA A 333 -8.74 -19.72 19.70
N ASP A 334 -9.92 -19.71 20.33
CA ASP A 334 -10.34 -20.72 21.29
C ASP A 334 -10.80 -22.04 20.62
N ALA A 335 -11.43 -21.94 19.43
CA ALA A 335 -11.95 -23.12 18.73
C ALA A 335 -10.89 -24.12 18.28
N LEU A 336 -9.63 -23.68 18.10
CA LEU A 336 -8.55 -24.49 17.52
C LEU A 336 -7.75 -25.29 18.55
N ALA A 337 -7.78 -24.90 19.83
CA ALA A 337 -7.05 -25.55 20.93
C ALA A 337 -5.56 -25.78 20.65
N VAL A 338 -4.89 -24.82 20.01
CA VAL A 338 -3.46 -24.80 19.71
C VAL A 338 -2.84 -23.49 20.22
N PRO A 339 -1.50 -23.38 20.36
CA PRO A 339 -0.89 -22.12 20.77
C PRO A 339 -1.29 -20.97 19.85
N VAL A 340 -1.51 -19.79 20.44
CA VAL A 340 -1.87 -18.56 19.71
C VAL A 340 -0.81 -17.49 20.00
N ILE A 341 -0.15 -16.98 18.97
CA ILE A 341 0.74 -15.83 19.08
C ILE A 341 -0.09 -14.55 19.05
N ASN A 342 0.21 -13.63 19.96
CA ASN A 342 -0.50 -12.36 20.12
C ASN A 342 -2.01 -12.57 20.31
N HIS A 343 -2.38 -13.42 21.28
CA HIS A 343 -3.79 -13.75 21.55
C HIS A 343 -4.67 -12.48 21.58
N PRO A 344 -5.89 -12.49 21.02
CA PRO A 344 -6.75 -11.30 20.96
C PRO A 344 -6.95 -10.59 22.29
N ASP A 345 -7.10 -11.35 23.41
CA ASP A 345 -7.22 -10.80 24.77
C ASP A 345 -6.01 -10.00 25.26
N ARG A 346 -4.83 -10.31 24.73
CA ARG A 346 -3.60 -9.59 25.04
C ARG A 346 -3.41 -8.42 24.07
N ALA A 347 -3.70 -8.64 22.79
CA ALA A 347 -3.55 -7.63 21.75
C ALA A 347 -4.49 -6.43 21.97
N VAL A 348 -5.71 -6.64 22.48
CA VAL A 348 -6.66 -5.56 22.78
C VAL A 348 -6.15 -4.57 23.84
N LEU A 349 -5.23 -5.01 24.73
CA LEU A 349 -4.62 -4.15 25.74
C LEU A 349 -3.58 -3.18 25.17
N THR A 350 -3.20 -3.38 23.90
CA THR A 350 -2.12 -2.62 23.24
C THR A 350 -2.63 -1.54 22.29
N THR A 351 -3.76 -0.89 22.64
CA THR A 351 -4.15 0.40 22.05
C THR A 351 -3.10 1.47 22.37
N ARG A 352 -3.06 2.56 21.61
CA ARG A 352 -2.05 3.62 21.81
C ARG A 352 -2.07 4.18 23.22
N ASP A 353 -3.24 4.45 23.75
CA ASP A 353 -3.46 4.87 25.14
C ASP A 353 -3.27 3.72 26.14
N GLY A 354 -3.64 2.47 25.78
CA GLY A 354 -3.43 1.28 26.59
C GLY A 354 -1.95 0.99 26.83
N ILE A 355 -1.10 1.13 25.82
CA ILE A 355 0.36 0.95 25.95
C ILE A 355 0.93 1.94 26.96
N VAL A 356 0.52 3.21 26.92
CA VAL A 356 0.98 4.22 27.89
C VAL A 356 0.70 3.75 29.32
N ALA A 357 -0.48 3.21 29.58
CA ALA A 357 -0.85 2.68 30.90
C ALA A 357 -0.02 1.44 31.29
N LEU A 358 0.23 0.52 30.35
CA LEU A 358 1.00 -0.72 30.60
C LEU A 358 2.45 -0.45 31.01
N ILE A 359 3.11 0.53 30.41
CA ILE A 359 4.53 0.81 30.59
C ILE A 359 4.82 2.01 31.49
N ALA A 360 3.78 2.65 32.04
CA ALA A 360 3.94 3.79 32.93
C ALA A 360 4.86 3.45 34.10
N GLY A 361 5.74 4.40 34.48
CA GLY A 361 6.63 4.29 35.62
C GLY A 361 7.85 3.38 35.45
N LEU A 362 8.11 2.85 34.24
CA LEU A 362 9.33 2.09 34.00
C LEU A 362 10.57 2.98 34.10
N PRO A 363 11.64 2.52 34.81
CA PRO A 363 12.88 3.28 34.92
C PRO A 363 13.55 3.52 33.55
N GLY A 364 14.10 4.70 33.34
CA GLY A 364 14.81 5.05 32.11
C GLY A 364 13.89 5.28 30.90
N LEU A 365 12.56 5.24 31.08
CA LEU A 365 11.58 5.43 30.02
C LEU A 365 10.92 6.82 30.09
N VAL A 366 10.70 7.42 28.94
CA VAL A 366 9.81 8.56 28.68
C VAL A 366 8.69 8.05 27.79
N VAL A 367 7.46 8.11 28.28
CA VAL A 367 6.27 7.75 27.50
C VAL A 367 5.54 9.05 27.23
N PRO A 368 5.45 9.52 25.95
CA PRO A 368 4.64 10.68 25.63
C PRO A 368 3.19 10.42 26.03
N GLY A 369 2.64 11.30 26.87
CA GLY A 369 1.23 11.23 27.27
C GLY A 369 0.35 11.12 26.02
N THR A 370 -0.56 10.14 25.99
CA THR A 370 -1.47 9.94 24.84
C THR A 370 -2.87 9.68 25.35
N GLN A 371 -3.85 10.40 24.78
CA GLN A 371 -5.26 10.24 25.14
C GLN A 371 -6.16 10.37 23.92
N ARG A 372 -7.26 9.62 23.97
CA ARG A 372 -8.34 9.66 22.98
C ARG A 372 -9.33 10.77 23.30
N PHE A 373 -9.73 11.52 22.28
CA PHE A 373 -10.75 12.56 22.34
C PHE A 373 -11.83 12.31 21.29
N SER A 374 -13.08 12.73 21.61
CA SER A 374 -14.22 12.67 20.69
C SER A 374 -14.83 14.06 20.50
N LYS A 375 -15.20 14.38 19.26
CA LYS A 375 -15.91 15.62 18.89
C LYS A 375 -17.43 15.53 19.16
N GLU A 376 -18.00 14.34 19.27
CA GLU A 376 -19.47 14.16 19.30
C GLU A 376 -20.17 14.80 20.51
N ALA A 377 -19.46 14.93 21.62
CA ALA A 377 -20.04 15.40 22.87
C ALA A 377 -19.68 16.85 23.23
N ARG A 378 -18.89 17.57 22.41
CA ARG A 378 -18.32 18.86 22.82
C ARG A 378 -18.26 19.84 21.64
N ASN A 379 -18.50 21.13 21.92
CA ASN A 379 -18.12 22.18 20.98
C ASN A 379 -16.59 22.33 20.94
N VAL A 380 -16.05 22.98 19.91
CA VAL A 380 -14.60 23.13 19.70
C VAL A 380 -13.91 23.76 20.90
N GLU A 381 -14.47 24.82 21.50
CA GLU A 381 -13.87 25.51 22.65
C GLU A 381 -13.77 24.59 23.87
N ALA A 382 -14.84 23.85 24.19
CA ALA A 382 -14.83 22.89 25.28
C ALA A 382 -13.84 21.74 25.05
N LEU A 383 -13.64 21.34 23.78
CA LEU A 383 -12.67 20.31 23.40
C LEU A 383 -11.24 20.83 23.54
N VAL A 384 -10.96 22.06 23.07
CA VAL A 384 -9.68 22.75 23.26
C VAL A 384 -9.33 22.85 24.74
N ALA A 385 -10.26 23.35 25.56
CA ALA A 385 -10.04 23.47 27.01
C ALA A 385 -9.74 22.10 27.66
N ALA A 386 -10.42 21.02 27.23
CA ALA A 386 -10.17 19.67 27.74
C ALA A 386 -8.79 19.13 27.34
N ILE A 387 -8.30 19.47 26.14
CA ILE A 387 -6.96 19.10 25.66
C ILE A 387 -5.91 19.90 26.43
N GLU A 388 -6.06 21.22 26.54
CA GLU A 388 -5.11 22.11 27.24
C GLU A 388 -5.02 21.84 28.74
N ALA A 389 -6.07 21.28 29.33
CA ALA A 389 -6.03 20.85 30.73
C ALA A 389 -5.06 19.68 30.98
N GLN A 390 -4.67 18.93 29.93
CA GLN A 390 -3.87 17.73 30.04
C GLN A 390 -2.54 17.80 29.27
N PHE A 391 -2.50 18.60 28.21
CA PHE A 391 -1.36 18.69 27.30
C PHE A 391 -0.88 20.13 27.15
N GLY A 392 0.45 20.30 27.16
CA GLY A 392 1.09 21.55 26.75
C GLY A 392 1.43 21.53 25.24
N TYR A 393 1.74 22.68 24.70
CA TYR A 393 2.27 22.80 23.34
C TYR A 393 3.79 22.66 23.32
N PRO A 394 4.38 22.11 22.25
CA PRO A 394 3.69 21.50 21.11
C PRO A 394 3.09 20.12 21.45
N LEU A 395 2.01 19.79 20.77
CA LEU A 395 1.37 18.47 20.85
C LEU A 395 1.15 17.88 19.44
N ILE A 396 0.79 16.60 19.37
CA ILE A 396 0.48 15.92 18.11
C ILE A 396 -0.98 15.47 18.13
N THR A 397 -1.74 15.80 17.08
CA THR A 397 -3.03 15.17 16.82
C THR A 397 -2.86 14.04 15.82
N ARG A 398 -3.59 12.95 16.00
CA ARG A 398 -3.56 11.78 15.13
C ARG A 398 -4.93 11.13 15.02
N SER A 399 -5.32 10.79 13.81
CA SER A 399 -6.49 9.93 13.56
C SER A 399 -6.35 8.56 14.21
N ILE A 400 -7.47 7.96 14.66
CA ILE A 400 -7.49 6.60 15.20
C ILE A 400 -7.20 5.57 14.10
N LEU A 401 -7.74 5.79 12.92
CA LEU A 401 -7.72 4.81 11.83
C LEU A 401 -6.42 4.83 11.00
N PHE A 402 -5.64 5.92 11.06
CA PHE A 402 -4.48 6.11 10.21
C PHE A 402 -3.21 5.46 10.76
N GLN A 403 -2.53 4.72 9.88
CA GLN A 403 -1.24 4.08 10.13
C GLN A 403 -0.14 4.83 9.36
N GLN A 404 1.13 4.46 9.59
CA GLN A 404 2.29 4.98 8.85
C GLN A 404 2.50 6.51 8.95
N GLY A 405 1.98 7.17 10.02
CA GLY A 405 2.13 8.61 10.25
C GLY A 405 1.27 9.52 9.37
N TYR A 406 0.39 8.96 8.57
CA TYR A 406 -0.63 9.75 7.88
C TYR A 406 -1.61 10.33 8.90
N GLY A 407 -2.14 11.53 8.61
CA GLY A 407 -3.07 12.21 9.51
C GLY A 407 -2.48 12.61 10.86
N MET A 408 -1.14 12.67 10.98
CA MET A 408 -0.46 13.24 12.15
C MET A 408 -0.13 14.71 11.90
N THR A 409 -0.56 15.59 12.80
CA THR A 409 -0.27 17.01 12.73
C THR A 409 0.34 17.45 14.04
N ARG A 410 1.51 18.11 13.98
CA ARG A 410 2.09 18.80 15.14
C ARG A 410 1.40 20.15 15.28
N ILE A 411 0.95 20.44 16.47
CA ILE A 411 0.22 21.63 16.86
C ILE A 411 1.13 22.45 17.80
N ASP A 412 1.51 23.61 17.37
CA ASP A 412 2.47 24.44 18.12
C ASP A 412 1.78 25.44 19.04
N ASP A 413 0.50 25.77 18.80
CA ASP A 413 -0.28 26.72 19.58
C ASP A 413 -1.79 26.44 19.55
N ARG A 414 -2.54 27.25 20.35
CA ARG A 414 -4.00 27.16 20.48
C ARG A 414 -4.72 27.45 19.15
N ASP A 415 -4.29 28.45 18.41
CA ASP A 415 -4.99 28.87 17.19
C ASP A 415 -4.92 27.76 16.13
N MET A 416 -3.78 27.11 16.03
CA MET A 416 -3.60 25.93 15.18
C MET A 416 -4.48 24.76 15.64
N LEU A 417 -4.59 24.50 16.95
CA LEU A 417 -5.46 23.47 17.49
C LEU A 417 -6.93 23.74 17.13
N VAL A 418 -7.42 24.96 17.34
CA VAL A 418 -8.79 25.38 16.98
C VAL A 418 -9.04 25.11 15.48
N LYS A 419 -8.12 25.55 14.62
CA LYS A 419 -8.24 25.38 13.17
C LYS A 419 -8.34 23.91 12.78
N ILE A 420 -7.48 23.05 13.30
CA ILE A 420 -7.47 21.61 13.00
C ILE A 420 -8.77 20.95 13.50
N LEU A 421 -9.23 21.27 14.70
CA LEU A 421 -10.47 20.75 15.23
C LEU A 421 -11.70 21.18 14.44
N GLN A 422 -11.68 22.35 13.81
CA GLN A 422 -12.77 22.83 12.94
C GLN A 422 -12.77 22.12 11.57
N THR A 423 -11.61 21.77 11.05
CA THR A 423 -11.44 21.20 9.71
C THR A 423 -11.35 19.67 9.68
N GLU A 424 -10.97 19.04 10.80
CA GLU A 424 -10.85 17.60 10.92
C GLU A 424 -12.21 16.91 10.79
N VAL A 425 -12.35 16.00 9.87
CA VAL A 425 -13.61 15.28 9.59
C VAL A 425 -13.86 14.16 10.61
N GLN A 426 -12.80 13.64 11.25
CA GLN A 426 -12.93 12.47 12.12
C GLN A 426 -13.57 12.78 13.46
N LYS A 427 -14.48 11.91 13.89
CA LYS A 427 -15.19 12.01 15.17
C LYS A 427 -14.30 11.75 16.37
N GLU A 428 -13.34 10.84 16.24
CA GLU A 428 -12.40 10.45 17.29
C GLU A 428 -10.94 10.55 16.80
N PHE A 429 -10.06 10.98 17.69
CA PHE A 429 -8.64 11.16 17.42
C PHE A 429 -7.81 11.04 18.70
N PHE A 430 -6.50 10.77 18.54
CA PHE A 430 -5.56 10.84 19.66
C PHE A 430 -4.89 12.22 19.72
N VAL A 431 -4.64 12.68 20.95
CA VAL A 431 -3.70 13.74 21.26
C VAL A 431 -2.52 13.11 22.00
N THR A 432 -1.31 13.43 21.54
CA THR A 432 -0.06 12.92 22.10
C THR A 432 0.88 14.09 22.41
N GLU A 433 1.55 14.04 23.56
CA GLU A 433 2.62 14.96 23.91
C GLU A 433 3.76 14.88 22.87
N PHE A 434 4.25 16.04 22.43
CA PHE A 434 5.43 16.09 21.57
C PHE A 434 6.70 16.09 22.42
N VAL A 435 7.54 15.08 22.25
CA VAL A 435 8.83 14.97 22.91
C VAL A 435 9.94 15.12 21.88
N ASP A 436 10.74 16.19 21.99
CA ASP A 436 11.92 16.37 21.13
C ASP A 436 13.12 15.61 21.73
N SER A 437 13.48 14.51 21.09
CA SER A 437 14.59 13.64 21.51
C SER A 437 15.94 13.96 20.85
N ARG A 438 15.98 14.90 19.88
CA ARG A 438 17.16 15.16 19.06
C ARG A 438 18.42 15.56 19.86
N GLY A 439 18.26 16.33 20.91
CA GLY A 439 19.38 16.97 21.57
C GLY A 439 20.13 17.92 20.61
N PRO A 440 21.47 17.83 20.54
CA PRO A 440 22.27 18.67 19.65
C PRO A 440 22.26 18.21 18.17
N SER A 441 21.59 17.09 17.84
CA SER A 441 21.50 16.58 16.47
C SER A 441 20.66 17.48 15.57
N ALA A 442 21.08 17.67 14.33
CA ALA A 442 20.29 18.34 13.30
C ALA A 442 19.11 17.49 12.80
N PHE A 443 19.13 16.17 13.07
CA PHE A 443 18.17 15.21 12.57
C PHE A 443 17.34 14.59 13.67
N TYR A 444 16.06 14.38 13.39
CA TYR A 444 15.22 13.47 14.16
C TYR A 444 15.61 12.04 13.84
N ARG A 445 15.54 11.17 14.84
CA ARG A 445 15.87 9.76 14.72
C ARG A 445 14.71 8.90 15.19
N LYS A 446 14.50 7.78 14.54
CA LYS A 446 13.55 6.74 14.95
C LYS A 446 14.21 5.38 14.84
N ILE A 447 14.37 4.71 15.95
CA ILE A 447 14.97 3.39 16.05
C ILE A 447 13.84 2.38 16.13
N ARG A 448 13.89 1.35 15.28
CA ARG A 448 12.97 0.24 15.32
C ARG A 448 13.63 -1.00 15.90
N ALA A 449 13.06 -1.51 16.99
CA ALA A 449 13.38 -2.83 17.47
C ALA A 449 12.23 -3.80 17.22
N VAL A 450 12.57 -5.04 16.91
CA VAL A 450 11.65 -6.15 16.73
C VAL A 450 11.81 -7.09 17.91
N ILE A 451 10.70 -7.40 18.54
CA ILE A 451 10.61 -8.34 19.66
C ILE A 451 10.04 -9.66 19.15
N VAL A 452 10.74 -10.76 19.40
CA VAL A 452 10.32 -12.12 19.06
C VAL A 452 10.55 -13.03 20.28
N GLY A 453 9.51 -13.36 20.99
CA GLY A 453 9.65 -14.02 22.28
C GLY A 453 10.42 -13.13 23.25
N ASP A 454 11.57 -13.57 23.74
CA ASP A 454 12.44 -12.79 24.64
C ASP A 454 13.58 -12.07 23.92
N GLU A 455 13.73 -12.29 22.61
CA GLU A 455 14.75 -11.63 21.80
C GLU A 455 14.31 -10.22 21.41
N ILE A 456 15.22 -9.25 21.62
CA ILE A 456 15.06 -7.86 21.21
C ILE A 456 16.12 -7.55 20.16
N ILE A 457 15.71 -7.20 18.95
CA ILE A 457 16.60 -7.01 17.81
C ILE A 457 16.38 -5.59 17.27
N VAL A 458 17.39 -4.73 17.39
CA VAL A 458 17.38 -3.45 16.68
C VAL A 458 17.54 -3.74 15.19
N ALA A 459 16.52 -3.41 14.41
CA ALA A 459 16.39 -3.84 13.03
C ALA A 459 16.58 -2.72 12.02
N ARG A 460 16.42 -1.45 12.45
CA ARG A 460 16.45 -0.29 11.58
C ARG A 460 16.59 1.00 12.36
N VAL A 461 17.24 2.00 11.75
CA VAL A 461 17.27 3.38 12.25
C VAL A 461 16.94 4.32 11.11
N ASP A 462 15.87 5.09 11.23
CA ASP A 462 15.49 6.13 10.28
C ASP A 462 15.87 7.51 10.81
N TYR A 463 16.34 8.38 9.92
CA TYR A 463 16.67 9.77 10.21
C TYR A 463 15.90 10.72 9.29
N ASP A 464 15.58 11.91 9.77
CA ASP A 464 14.93 12.96 9.00
C ASP A 464 15.19 14.35 9.55
N THR A 465 15.07 15.35 8.70
CA THR A 465 15.00 16.76 9.10
C THR A 465 13.65 17.12 9.71
N SER A 466 12.60 16.36 9.40
CA SER A 466 11.25 16.51 9.95
C SER A 466 11.03 15.62 11.17
N TRP A 467 10.24 16.10 12.13
CA TRP A 467 9.85 15.35 13.33
C TRP A 467 9.09 14.05 13.01
N ASN A 468 8.32 14.03 11.91
CA ASN A 468 7.54 12.89 11.48
C ASN A 468 8.42 11.94 10.63
N VAL A 469 9.26 11.17 11.31
CA VAL A 469 10.24 10.27 10.67
C VAL A 469 9.55 9.04 10.11
N HIS A 470 9.59 8.88 8.78
CA HIS A 470 9.03 7.74 8.06
C HIS A 470 10.04 6.99 7.19
N GLY A 471 9.62 5.79 6.78
CA GLY A 471 10.47 4.90 5.99
C GLY A 471 10.92 5.44 4.62
N ARG A 472 11.88 4.77 4.01
CA ARG A 472 12.73 5.20 2.87
C ARG A 472 12.11 4.93 1.50
N LYS A 473 10.79 5.04 1.37
CA LYS A 473 10.07 4.67 0.13
C LYS A 473 9.93 5.79 -0.89
N SER A 474 10.05 7.04 -0.47
CA SER A 474 9.89 8.19 -1.37
C SER A 474 11.23 8.65 -1.96
N ALA A 475 11.21 9.19 -3.18
CA ALA A 475 12.41 9.72 -3.84
C ALA A 475 13.15 10.78 -3.00
N PRO A 476 12.49 11.73 -2.29
CA PRO A 476 13.19 12.65 -1.39
C PRO A 476 13.94 11.96 -0.24
N ARG A 477 13.39 10.85 0.27
CA ARG A 477 14.01 10.07 1.34
C ARG A 477 15.24 9.29 0.86
N VAL A 478 15.17 8.72 -0.32
CA VAL A 478 16.31 8.07 -0.97
C VAL A 478 17.45 9.08 -1.15
N ALA A 479 17.14 10.24 -1.73
CA ALA A 479 18.12 11.30 -1.93
C ALA A 479 18.73 11.82 -0.59
N PHE A 480 17.92 11.91 0.47
CA PHE A 480 18.41 12.25 1.80
C PHE A 480 19.41 11.22 2.33
N CYS A 481 19.10 9.93 2.21
CA CYS A 481 20.01 8.86 2.65
C CYS A 481 21.29 8.84 1.83
N GLU A 482 21.21 9.06 0.52
CA GLU A 482 22.38 9.13 -0.38
C GLU A 482 23.29 10.33 -0.05
N ALA A 483 22.71 11.45 0.40
CA ALA A 483 23.44 12.63 0.83
C ALA A 483 24.08 12.48 2.22
N HIS A 484 23.68 11.47 3.02
CA HIS A 484 24.12 11.28 4.40
C HIS A 484 24.60 9.84 4.68
N PRO A 485 25.68 9.37 4.00
CA PRO A 485 26.20 8.01 4.20
C PRO A 485 26.68 7.75 5.63
N GLU A 486 27.06 8.77 6.38
CA GLU A 486 27.43 8.69 7.79
C GLU A 486 26.27 8.23 8.68
N LEU A 487 25.03 8.59 8.33
CA LEU A 487 23.82 8.15 9.05
C LEU A 487 23.52 6.67 8.79
N LEU A 488 23.75 6.20 7.56
CA LEU A 488 23.65 4.78 7.24
C LEU A 488 24.72 3.95 7.96
N ALA A 489 25.93 4.46 8.07
CA ALA A 489 26.98 3.82 8.84
C ALA A 489 26.66 3.79 10.34
N ALA A 490 26.04 4.85 10.87
CA ALA A 490 25.57 4.87 12.26
C ALA A 490 24.44 3.85 12.49
N GLU A 491 23.49 3.73 11.57
CA GLU A 491 22.45 2.68 11.60
C GLU A 491 23.07 1.28 11.67
N ASP A 492 24.04 0.99 10.79
CA ASP A 492 24.69 -0.33 10.76
C ASP A 492 25.36 -0.65 12.10
N ARG A 493 26.07 0.30 12.73
CA ARG A 493 26.66 0.12 14.07
C ARG A 493 25.61 -0.11 15.15
N ILE A 494 24.56 0.72 15.19
CA ILE A 494 23.48 0.61 16.17
C ILE A 494 22.79 -0.77 16.05
N CYS A 495 22.55 -1.23 14.83
CA CYS A 495 21.95 -2.53 14.61
C CYS A 495 22.88 -3.71 14.97
N ARG A 496 24.23 -3.53 14.91
CA ARG A 496 25.21 -4.55 15.31
C ARG A 496 25.34 -4.67 16.81
N ASP A 497 25.56 -3.55 17.47
CA ASP A 497 25.83 -3.47 18.90
C ASP A 497 25.08 -2.28 19.52
N PRO A 498 23.77 -2.46 19.82
CA PRO A 498 22.98 -1.41 20.45
C PRO A 498 23.49 -1.05 21.85
N ASP A 499 24.11 -1.96 22.60
CA ASP A 499 24.64 -1.68 23.93
C ASP A 499 25.82 -0.72 23.87
N GLN A 500 26.70 -0.88 22.91
CA GLN A 500 27.85 0.00 22.69
C GLN A 500 27.40 1.39 22.18
N GLU A 501 26.49 1.43 21.24
CA GLU A 501 26.11 2.67 20.54
C GLU A 501 25.03 3.49 21.29
N LEU A 502 24.10 2.82 22.00
CA LEU A 502 23.00 3.47 22.72
C LEU A 502 23.17 3.43 24.25
N GLY A 503 24.03 2.55 24.75
CA GLY A 503 24.27 2.31 26.18
C GLY A 503 23.45 1.15 26.74
N ALA A 504 24.06 0.38 27.65
CA ALA A 504 23.46 -0.80 28.27
C ALA A 504 22.16 -0.50 29.06
N SER A 505 21.99 0.73 29.54
CA SER A 505 20.76 1.19 30.21
C SER A 505 19.56 1.16 29.25
N VAL A 506 19.77 1.44 27.96
CA VAL A 506 18.73 1.39 26.93
C VAL A 506 18.23 -0.04 26.77
N SER A 507 19.13 -1.02 26.62
CA SER A 507 18.75 -2.43 26.52
C SER A 507 18.05 -2.94 27.79
N SER A 508 18.41 -2.44 28.97
CA SER A 508 17.69 -2.74 30.20
C SER A 508 16.25 -2.19 30.17
N THR A 509 16.07 -0.96 29.70
CA THR A 509 14.74 -0.35 29.55
C THR A 509 13.90 -1.10 28.50
N LEU A 510 14.50 -1.50 27.36
CA LEU A 510 13.81 -2.27 26.33
C LEU A 510 13.35 -3.65 26.86
N ARG A 511 14.14 -4.33 27.70
CA ARG A 511 13.73 -5.56 28.38
C ARG A 511 12.55 -5.33 29.31
N ALA A 512 12.57 -4.27 30.10
CA ALA A 512 11.44 -3.92 30.96
C ALA A 512 10.16 -3.61 30.17
N ILE A 513 10.27 -2.94 29.02
CA ILE A 513 9.14 -2.74 28.09
C ILE A 513 8.61 -4.08 27.58
N ARG A 514 9.52 -4.99 27.15
CA ARG A 514 9.16 -6.33 26.67
C ARG A 514 8.36 -7.12 27.72
N GLU A 515 8.75 -7.06 28.98
CA GLU A 515 8.09 -7.78 30.08
C GLU A 515 6.68 -7.25 30.39
N ARG A 516 6.45 -5.95 30.12
CA ARG A 516 5.15 -5.31 30.40
C ARG A 516 4.14 -5.46 29.26
N ILE A 517 4.61 -5.48 28.00
CA ILE A 517 3.73 -5.61 26.85
C ILE A 517 3.40 -7.09 26.65
N PRO A 518 2.13 -7.51 26.76
CA PRO A 518 1.74 -8.92 26.76
C PRO A 518 1.67 -9.54 25.35
N LEU A 519 2.56 -9.15 24.45
CA LEU A 519 2.66 -9.66 23.08
C LEU A 519 3.92 -10.52 22.93
N GLU A 520 3.86 -11.52 22.06
CA GLU A 520 4.97 -12.39 21.76
C GLU A 520 5.81 -11.91 20.57
N ILE A 521 5.17 -11.36 19.54
CA ILE A 521 5.83 -10.79 18.36
C ILE A 521 5.28 -9.40 18.11
N PHE A 522 6.12 -8.38 18.18
CA PHE A 522 5.74 -6.99 17.91
C PHE A 522 6.95 -6.12 17.61
N GLY A 523 6.71 -4.94 17.08
CA GLY A 523 7.75 -3.92 16.90
C GLY A 523 7.55 -2.76 17.86
N ILE A 524 8.64 -2.08 18.17
CA ILE A 524 8.63 -0.80 18.87
C ILE A 524 9.41 0.24 18.06
N ASP A 525 8.86 1.45 17.98
CA ASP A 525 9.56 2.61 17.48
C ASP A 525 9.90 3.52 18.65
N PHE A 526 11.18 3.85 18.80
CA PHE A 526 11.69 4.64 19.92
C PHE A 526 12.86 5.53 19.51
N ASP A 527 13.28 6.40 20.39
CA ASP A 527 14.56 7.10 20.33
C ASP A 527 15.19 7.14 21.72
N VAL A 528 16.40 7.70 21.82
CA VAL A 528 17.14 7.87 23.06
C VAL A 528 17.50 9.34 23.22
N THR A 529 17.08 9.94 24.31
CA THR A 529 17.44 11.34 24.66
C THR A 529 18.94 11.48 24.91
N PRO A 530 19.51 12.70 24.86
CA PRO A 530 20.90 12.95 25.25
C PRO A 530 21.24 12.45 26.67
N GLY A 531 20.25 12.37 27.56
CA GLY A 531 20.39 11.85 28.92
C GLY A 531 20.28 10.32 29.02
N GLY A 532 20.27 9.58 27.89
CA GLY A 532 20.22 8.11 27.86
C GLY A 532 18.86 7.51 28.21
N ARG A 533 17.77 8.28 28.23
CA ARG A 533 16.41 7.79 28.46
C ARG A 533 15.77 7.38 27.14
N VAL A 534 15.08 6.25 27.12
CA VAL A 534 14.29 5.78 25.97
C VAL A 534 13.01 6.62 25.87
N VAL A 535 12.71 7.14 24.68
CA VAL A 535 11.41 7.75 24.35
C VAL A 535 10.66 6.77 23.47
N LEU A 536 9.58 6.17 23.96
CA LEU A 536 8.78 5.24 23.18
C LEU A 536 7.72 6.00 22.36
N TYR A 537 7.76 5.87 21.05
CA TYR A 537 6.78 6.48 20.15
C TYR A 537 5.60 5.56 19.83
N GLU A 538 5.88 4.25 19.62
CA GLU A 538 4.86 3.28 19.27
C GLU A 538 5.31 1.87 19.64
N ALA A 539 4.37 1.02 20.08
CA ALA A 539 4.53 -0.41 20.12
C ALA A 539 3.34 -1.05 19.40
N ASN A 540 3.61 -1.96 18.45
CA ASN A 540 2.56 -2.47 17.57
C ASN A 540 2.87 -3.88 17.08
N ALA A 541 1.89 -4.79 17.22
CA ALA A 541 1.98 -6.16 16.71
C ALA A 541 1.82 -6.27 15.19
N THR A 542 1.28 -5.24 14.54
CA THR A 542 1.07 -5.22 13.08
C THR A 542 2.14 -4.40 12.32
N MET A 543 3.20 -3.99 13.02
CA MET A 543 4.31 -3.24 12.43
C MET A 543 5.04 -4.06 11.36
N ASN A 544 5.56 -3.40 10.33
CA ASN A 544 6.42 -4.02 9.32
C ASN A 544 7.75 -4.44 9.96
N LEU A 545 7.90 -5.74 10.25
CA LEU A 545 9.05 -6.31 10.94
C LEU A 545 10.11 -6.87 9.99
N LEU A 546 9.70 -7.30 8.80
CA LEU A 546 10.56 -7.84 7.76
C LEU A 546 10.40 -7.05 6.46
N HIS A 547 11.48 -6.88 5.73
CA HIS A 547 11.43 -6.28 4.38
C HIS A 547 11.39 -7.40 3.33
N ALA A 548 10.24 -7.53 2.66
CA ALA A 548 10.02 -8.51 1.59
C ALA A 548 10.26 -7.96 0.18
N ALA A 549 10.35 -6.63 0.03
CA ALA A 549 10.53 -5.97 -1.27
C ALA A 549 11.88 -5.25 -1.35
N PRO A 550 12.49 -5.13 -2.54
CA PRO A 550 13.69 -4.32 -2.73
C PRO A 550 13.33 -2.84 -2.47
N GLU A 551 13.84 -2.30 -1.38
CA GLU A 551 13.85 -0.85 -1.14
C GLU A 551 15.15 -0.28 -1.73
N HIS A 552 15.11 0.93 -2.27
CA HIS A 552 16.31 1.59 -2.81
C HIS A 552 17.39 1.79 -1.73
N VAL A 553 16.97 1.93 -0.47
CA VAL A 553 17.87 1.98 0.70
C VAL A 553 17.35 0.98 1.72
N ALA A 554 17.83 -0.25 1.63
CA ALA A 554 17.41 -1.32 2.53
C ALA A 554 18.02 -1.14 3.94
N PRO A 555 17.34 -1.60 5.00
CA PRO A 555 17.96 -1.76 6.31
C PRO A 555 19.15 -2.72 6.29
N PRO A 556 20.04 -2.69 7.30
CA PRO A 556 21.19 -3.58 7.33
C PRO A 556 20.82 -5.06 7.19
N ALA A 557 21.40 -5.74 6.22
CA ALA A 557 21.05 -7.12 5.88
C ALA A 557 21.24 -8.09 7.06
N HIS A 558 22.29 -7.90 7.88
CA HIS A 558 22.53 -8.73 9.07
C HIS A 558 21.41 -8.58 10.12
N ALA A 559 20.85 -7.38 10.29
CA ALA A 559 19.75 -7.16 11.24
C ALA A 559 18.47 -7.84 10.73
N GLN A 560 18.17 -7.72 9.43
CA GLN A 560 17.04 -8.41 8.82
C GLN A 560 17.18 -9.94 8.90
N GLN A 561 18.40 -10.45 8.74
CA GLN A 561 18.67 -11.89 8.89
C GLN A 561 18.43 -12.36 10.33
N ARG A 562 18.89 -11.60 11.34
CA ARG A 562 18.62 -11.91 12.74
C ARG A 562 17.13 -11.98 13.06
N VAL A 563 16.34 -11.00 12.57
CA VAL A 563 14.88 -10.99 12.76
C VAL A 563 14.25 -12.23 12.11
N ARG A 564 14.66 -12.57 10.88
CA ARG A 564 14.18 -13.75 10.16
C ARG A 564 14.46 -15.05 10.94
N GLU A 565 15.67 -15.20 11.42
CA GLU A 565 16.09 -16.40 12.17
C GLU A 565 15.38 -16.50 13.52
N ALA A 566 15.21 -15.39 14.24
CA ALA A 566 14.47 -15.35 15.48
C ALA A 566 13.01 -15.76 15.27
N MET A 567 12.35 -15.19 14.26
CA MET A 567 10.96 -15.55 13.91
C MET A 567 10.85 -17.02 13.52
N ARG A 568 11.75 -17.50 12.66
CA ARG A 568 11.79 -18.91 12.25
C ARG A 568 11.88 -19.83 13.46
N ARG A 569 12.87 -19.62 14.34
CA ARG A 569 13.04 -20.42 15.55
C ARG A 569 11.80 -20.38 16.42
N TYR A 570 11.30 -19.18 16.68
CA TYR A 570 10.17 -18.99 17.58
C TYR A 570 8.90 -19.66 17.06
N LEU A 571 8.57 -19.48 15.78
CA LEU A 571 7.37 -20.09 15.19
C LEU A 571 7.45 -21.61 15.18
N LEU A 572 8.59 -22.19 14.79
CA LEU A 572 8.77 -23.65 14.78
C LEU A 572 8.73 -24.22 16.21
N GLN A 573 9.36 -23.56 17.16
CA GLN A 573 9.31 -23.95 18.58
C GLN A 573 7.87 -23.93 19.11
N ARG A 574 7.13 -22.86 18.85
CA ARG A 574 5.73 -22.71 19.28
C ARG A 574 4.80 -23.73 18.61
N ALA A 575 5.10 -24.13 17.38
CA ALA A 575 4.42 -25.19 16.65
C ALA A 575 4.85 -26.61 17.08
N GLY A 576 5.80 -26.77 18.01
CA GLY A 576 6.31 -28.08 18.43
C GLY A 576 7.11 -28.82 17.35
N LYS A 577 7.79 -28.07 16.45
CA LYS A 577 8.53 -28.59 15.28
C LYS A 577 10.03 -28.22 15.31
N SER A 578 10.61 -28.01 16.45
CA SER A 578 12.05 -27.68 16.65
C SER A 578 12.99 -28.74 16.08
#